data_39fadeb9117d6e715c3eef9b91011870
#
_entry.id   39fadeb9117d6e715c3eef9b91011870
#
_cell.length_a   1.000
_cell.length_b   1.000
_cell.length_c   1.000
_cell.angle_alpha   90.00
_cell.angle_beta   90.00
_cell.angle_gamma   90.00
#
_symmetry.space_group_name_H-M   'P 1'
#
loop_
_entity.id
_entity.type
_entity.pdbx_description
1 polymer ?
#
loop_
_entity_poly.entity_id
_entity_poly.type
_entity_poly.pdbx_seq_one_letter_code
_entity_poly.pdbx_strand_id
1 'polypeptide(L)'
;MAARILVVDDDSALLDALPETVRLRLEGVEVETCDSAPEALARIERTDYDVIVSDIKMPGMDGLALLAEIKQRRPSTPTLLITGHGERDLAVAALRGGAHDLIQKPIDRDYFVASLERAIQLRQLDRRVSEQREALERHAQVLDHVGDGVFLVDDGGVVQLWNPAAAAIMGVSSEAVVGRPAESAIPGWGAIVPVVHVAASPGDRDGAFEAFPVELDGRELWLSVSGVRFGDATVYAFRDLTAERAIDDLKREFLATASHELRTPLAAIYGAAMTLRRRDVEVNEEDRDRLLGVIAHESDRLARIVNEILVADHLDSGRLRITATGLDPLKTATEVVNAARVVAPESVAIELEADADMPAVTADREHLRQVLVNLVDNAVKYSPDGGRVIVRIEDRGPSVRFSVSDEGIGIPPNQQTRVFDKFYRLDPDLTRGVGGTGLGLYICRELVRRMSGGISLVSSPGEGSTFIVDLPAASRSDASSRPHEIRASAFPQPL
;
A
#
# COMPACT_ATOMS: atom_id res chain seq x y z
N MET A 1 7.71 -35.84 -22.72
CA MET A 1 9.10 -36.08 -22.24
C MET A 1 9.34 -37.58 -22.31
N ALA A 2 10.57 -38.00 -22.62
CA ALA A 2 10.95 -39.42 -22.55
C ALA A 2 10.88 -39.91 -21.11
N ALA A 3 10.34 -41.12 -20.88
CA ALA A 3 10.30 -41.70 -19.56
C ALA A 3 11.70 -42.19 -19.15
N ARG A 4 12.15 -41.85 -17.96
CA ARG A 4 13.49 -42.20 -17.46
C ARG A 4 13.43 -43.44 -16.55
N ILE A 5 14.18 -44.47 -16.90
CA ILE A 5 14.26 -45.72 -16.16
C ILE A 5 15.67 -45.90 -15.65
N LEU A 6 15.83 -46.23 -14.37
CA LEU A 6 17.09 -46.65 -13.78
C LEU A 6 17.06 -48.17 -13.58
N VAL A 7 18.05 -48.89 -14.11
CA VAL A 7 18.26 -50.32 -13.90
C VAL A 7 19.48 -50.53 -13.00
N VAL A 8 19.30 -51.27 -11.91
CA VAL A 8 20.33 -51.54 -10.93
C VAL A 8 20.53 -53.05 -10.79
N ASP A 9 21.66 -53.55 -11.17
CA ASP A 9 22.02 -54.98 -11.09
C ASP A 9 23.55 -55.12 -11.03
N ASP A 10 24.11 -56.04 -10.25
CA ASP A 10 25.56 -56.28 -10.22
C ASP A 10 26.03 -57.21 -11.37
N ASP A 11 25.12 -57.79 -12.14
CA ASP A 11 25.42 -58.55 -13.32
C ASP A 11 25.49 -57.65 -14.58
N SER A 12 26.73 -57.44 -15.06
CA SER A 12 26.98 -56.65 -16.27
C SER A 12 26.22 -57.13 -17.51
N ALA A 13 25.99 -58.44 -17.65
CA ALA A 13 25.26 -58.99 -18.76
C ALA A 13 23.76 -58.57 -18.76
N LEU A 14 23.16 -58.40 -17.58
CA LEU A 14 21.78 -57.88 -17.45
C LEU A 14 21.75 -56.38 -17.67
N LEU A 15 22.76 -55.61 -17.21
CA LEU A 15 22.87 -54.19 -17.47
C LEU A 15 23.03 -53.86 -18.96
N ASP A 16 23.55 -54.74 -19.78
CA ASP A 16 23.62 -54.57 -21.21
C ASP A 16 22.34 -55.02 -21.92
N ALA A 17 21.73 -56.15 -21.52
CA ALA A 17 20.61 -56.76 -22.17
C ALA A 17 19.25 -56.09 -21.90
N LEU A 18 19.01 -55.64 -20.66
CA LEU A 18 17.73 -55.03 -20.29
C LEU A 18 17.45 -53.69 -20.97
N PRO A 19 18.41 -52.74 -21.05
CA PRO A 19 18.21 -51.49 -21.77
C PRO A 19 17.91 -51.71 -23.25
N GLU A 20 18.56 -52.64 -23.89
CA GLU A 20 18.33 -52.97 -25.29
C GLU A 20 16.93 -53.53 -25.48
N THR A 21 16.48 -54.43 -24.62
CA THR A 21 15.12 -54.97 -24.63
C THR A 21 14.06 -53.90 -24.47
N VAL A 22 14.28 -52.93 -23.55
CA VAL A 22 13.37 -51.82 -23.30
C VAL A 22 13.30 -50.87 -24.50
N ARG A 23 14.45 -50.47 -25.05
CA ARG A 23 14.51 -49.57 -26.24
C ARG A 23 13.89 -50.13 -27.49
N LEU A 24 13.95 -51.47 -27.68
CA LEU A 24 13.33 -52.13 -28.82
C LEU A 24 11.80 -52.21 -28.75
N ARG A 25 11.24 -52.16 -27.56
CA ARG A 25 9.80 -52.39 -27.29
C ARG A 25 9.03 -51.17 -26.85
N LEU A 26 9.71 -50.19 -26.22
CA LEU A 26 9.12 -48.98 -25.70
C LEU A 26 9.70 -47.74 -26.39
N GLU A 27 8.84 -46.98 -27.04
CA GLU A 27 9.23 -45.71 -27.67
C GLU A 27 9.30 -44.59 -26.64
N GLY A 28 10.24 -43.69 -26.79
CA GLY A 28 10.35 -42.50 -25.94
C GLY A 28 10.82 -42.77 -24.51
N VAL A 29 11.71 -43.75 -24.31
CA VAL A 29 12.26 -44.15 -23.01
C VAL A 29 13.76 -43.95 -22.99
N GLU A 30 14.28 -43.36 -21.94
CA GLU A 30 15.71 -43.29 -21.62
C GLU A 30 16.01 -44.27 -20.50
N VAL A 31 17.00 -45.16 -20.73
CA VAL A 31 17.42 -46.16 -19.73
C VAL A 31 18.84 -45.88 -19.32
N GLU A 32 19.04 -45.66 -18.03
CA GLU A 32 20.33 -45.57 -17.36
C GLU A 32 20.57 -46.85 -16.53
N THR A 33 21.81 -47.22 -16.37
CA THR A 33 22.22 -48.44 -15.63
C THR A 33 23.27 -48.09 -14.57
N CYS A 34 23.22 -48.78 -13.44
CA CYS A 34 24.29 -48.77 -12.44
C CYS A 34 24.46 -50.14 -11.80
N ASP A 35 25.62 -50.42 -11.28
CA ASP A 35 26.03 -51.74 -10.78
C ASP A 35 25.87 -51.89 -9.27
N SER A 36 25.43 -50.91 -8.58
CA SER A 36 25.34 -50.90 -7.12
C SER A 36 24.27 -50.01 -6.53
N ALA A 37 23.70 -50.43 -5.42
CA ALA A 37 22.68 -49.66 -4.70
C ALA A 37 23.18 -48.27 -4.19
N PRO A 38 24.40 -48.07 -3.72
CA PRO A 38 24.91 -46.76 -3.32
C PRO A 38 24.99 -45.78 -4.51
N GLU A 39 25.39 -46.26 -5.68
CA GLU A 39 25.39 -45.44 -6.91
C GLU A 39 23.98 -45.11 -7.36
N ALA A 40 23.06 -46.06 -7.29
CA ALA A 40 21.65 -45.84 -7.56
C ALA A 40 21.08 -44.71 -6.69
N LEU A 41 21.34 -44.73 -5.36
CA LEU A 41 20.88 -43.69 -4.44
C LEU A 41 21.47 -42.30 -4.79
N ALA A 42 22.77 -42.24 -5.12
CA ALA A 42 23.42 -41.00 -5.52
C ALA A 42 22.78 -40.40 -6.81
N ARG A 43 22.37 -41.24 -7.75
CA ARG A 43 21.68 -40.80 -8.96
C ARG A 43 20.24 -40.37 -8.72
N ILE A 44 19.50 -41.09 -7.88
CA ILE A 44 18.11 -40.77 -7.48
C ILE A 44 18.01 -39.44 -6.75
N GLU A 45 19.03 -39.01 -6.03
CA GLU A 45 19.10 -37.68 -5.42
C GLU A 45 19.14 -36.54 -6.46
N ARG A 46 19.82 -36.76 -7.57
CA ARG A 46 20.07 -35.74 -8.61
C ARG A 46 19.07 -35.80 -9.76
N THR A 47 18.48 -36.97 -10.01
CA THR A 47 17.63 -37.24 -11.16
C THR A 47 16.33 -37.87 -10.69
N ASP A 48 15.21 -37.39 -11.24
CA ASP A 48 13.90 -37.98 -11.01
C ASP A 48 13.62 -39.03 -12.09
N TYR A 49 13.58 -40.30 -11.66
CA TYR A 49 13.28 -41.42 -12.53
C TYR A 49 11.78 -41.76 -12.49
N ASP A 50 11.24 -42.17 -13.64
CA ASP A 50 9.85 -42.59 -13.73
C ASP A 50 9.64 -44.02 -13.22
N VAL A 51 10.65 -44.89 -13.39
CA VAL A 51 10.65 -46.25 -12.84
C VAL A 51 12.08 -46.62 -12.46
N ILE A 52 12.21 -47.37 -11.36
CA ILE A 52 13.46 -47.98 -10.93
C ILE A 52 13.29 -49.49 -10.99
N VAL A 53 14.24 -50.19 -11.60
CA VAL A 53 14.31 -51.65 -11.67
C VAL A 53 15.55 -52.07 -10.88
N SER A 54 15.45 -52.97 -9.90
CA SER A 54 16.61 -53.38 -9.12
C SER A 54 16.61 -54.89 -8.91
N ASP A 55 17.79 -55.50 -9.04
CA ASP A 55 17.97 -56.84 -8.50
C ASP A 55 17.83 -56.85 -6.99
N ILE A 56 17.30 -57.96 -6.46
CA ILE A 56 17.22 -58.12 -4.98
C ILE A 56 18.57 -58.48 -4.40
N LYS A 57 19.33 -59.35 -5.07
CA LYS A 57 20.62 -59.87 -4.56
C LYS A 57 21.76 -59.08 -5.15
N MET A 58 22.22 -58.08 -4.42
CA MET A 58 23.41 -57.31 -4.79
C MET A 58 24.40 -57.27 -3.61
N PRO A 59 25.71 -57.16 -3.90
CA PRO A 59 26.74 -57.03 -2.86
C PRO A 59 26.58 -55.76 -2.03
N GLY A 60 26.73 -55.87 -0.72
CA GLY A 60 26.66 -54.75 0.20
C GLY A 60 25.22 -54.42 0.58
N MET A 61 24.57 -53.54 -0.18
CA MET A 61 23.15 -53.18 0.03
C MET A 61 22.26 -53.95 -0.94
N ASP A 62 21.38 -54.76 -0.42
CA ASP A 62 20.41 -55.51 -1.26
C ASP A 62 19.28 -54.67 -1.82
N GLY A 63 18.54 -55.22 -2.77
CA GLY A 63 17.45 -54.51 -3.44
C GLY A 63 16.26 -54.20 -2.55
N LEU A 64 16.06 -54.95 -1.46
CA LEU A 64 15.02 -54.64 -0.46
C LEU A 64 15.37 -53.44 0.38
N ALA A 65 16.62 -53.33 0.80
CA ALA A 65 17.15 -52.16 1.51
C ALA A 65 17.15 -50.93 0.57
N LEU A 66 17.53 -51.09 -0.70
CA LEU A 66 17.41 -50.02 -1.69
C LEU A 66 15.96 -49.58 -1.90
N LEU A 67 15.00 -50.51 -2.00
CA LEU A 67 13.58 -50.19 -2.08
C LEU A 67 13.11 -49.33 -0.90
N ALA A 68 13.50 -49.68 0.33
CA ALA A 68 13.14 -48.92 1.52
C ALA A 68 13.66 -47.48 1.46
N GLU A 69 14.92 -47.27 1.04
CA GLU A 69 15.51 -45.95 0.85
C GLU A 69 14.83 -45.18 -0.28
N ILE A 70 14.49 -45.83 -1.39
CA ILE A 70 13.73 -45.18 -2.49
C ILE A 70 12.37 -44.72 -1.99
N LYS A 71 11.63 -45.56 -1.27
CA LYS A 71 10.31 -45.23 -0.74
C LYS A 71 10.34 -44.08 0.28
N GLN A 72 11.41 -43.96 1.01
CA GLN A 72 11.58 -42.85 1.96
C GLN A 72 11.90 -41.51 1.22
N ARG A 73 12.72 -41.54 0.18
CA ARG A 73 13.17 -40.33 -0.54
C ARG A 73 12.25 -39.94 -1.69
N ARG A 74 11.70 -40.93 -2.39
CA ARG A 74 10.86 -40.80 -3.60
C ARG A 74 9.64 -41.74 -3.53
N PRO A 75 8.69 -41.52 -2.60
CA PRO A 75 7.60 -42.45 -2.30
C PRO A 75 6.71 -42.77 -3.52
N SER A 76 6.57 -41.86 -4.44
CA SER A 76 5.74 -42.00 -5.65
C SER A 76 6.47 -42.67 -6.83
N THR A 77 7.77 -42.97 -6.72
CA THR A 77 8.51 -43.65 -7.81
C THR A 77 8.25 -45.14 -7.76
N PRO A 78 7.62 -45.74 -8.78
CA PRO A 78 7.43 -47.19 -8.89
C PRO A 78 8.78 -47.89 -8.96
N THR A 79 8.94 -48.96 -8.17
CA THR A 79 10.15 -49.77 -8.14
C THR A 79 9.77 -51.21 -8.46
N LEU A 80 10.38 -51.79 -9.50
CA LEU A 80 10.27 -53.19 -9.85
C LEU A 80 11.49 -53.91 -9.26
N LEU A 81 11.28 -55.07 -8.68
CA LEU A 81 12.36 -55.89 -8.17
C LEU A 81 12.54 -57.15 -9.02
N ILE A 82 13.78 -57.52 -9.25
CA ILE A 82 14.14 -58.76 -9.96
C ILE A 82 14.58 -59.80 -8.92
N THR A 83 14.08 -61.03 -8.99
CA THR A 83 14.35 -62.07 -7.98
C THR A 83 14.75 -63.40 -8.66
N GLY A 84 15.56 -64.20 -7.97
CA GLY A 84 15.91 -65.56 -8.39
C GLY A 84 14.81 -66.59 -8.17
N HIS A 85 15.06 -67.79 -8.71
CA HIS A 85 14.09 -68.90 -8.59
C HIS A 85 14.02 -69.42 -7.16
N GLY A 86 12.78 -69.59 -6.63
CA GLY A 86 12.59 -70.22 -5.31
C GLY A 86 12.55 -69.27 -4.11
N GLU A 87 12.66 -67.96 -4.29
CA GLU A 87 12.78 -66.94 -3.22
C GLU A 87 11.41 -66.34 -2.76
N ARG A 88 10.46 -67.23 -2.40
CA ARG A 88 9.10 -66.80 -2.04
C ARG A 88 9.04 -65.81 -0.87
N ASP A 89 9.92 -65.96 0.15
CA ASP A 89 9.93 -65.06 1.32
C ASP A 89 10.41 -63.67 0.95
N LEU A 90 11.39 -63.57 0.06
CA LEU A 90 11.87 -62.28 -0.46
C LEU A 90 10.83 -61.57 -1.35
N ALA A 91 10.08 -62.36 -2.12
CA ALA A 91 8.98 -61.81 -2.93
C ALA A 91 7.87 -61.20 -2.06
N VAL A 92 7.51 -61.88 -0.97
CA VAL A 92 6.50 -61.36 -0.03
C VAL A 92 7.05 -60.11 0.71
N ALA A 93 8.32 -60.09 1.07
CA ALA A 93 8.97 -58.92 1.67
C ALA A 93 9.02 -57.73 0.71
N ALA A 94 9.33 -57.96 -0.54
CA ALA A 94 9.33 -56.94 -1.61
C ALA A 94 7.97 -56.23 -1.79
N LEU A 95 6.91 -57.00 -1.93
CA LEU A 95 5.56 -56.47 -2.06
C LEU A 95 5.09 -55.73 -0.80
N ARG A 96 5.39 -56.26 0.39
CA ARG A 96 5.09 -55.57 1.68
C ARG A 96 5.94 -54.30 1.83
N GLY A 97 7.15 -54.25 1.27
CA GLY A 97 8.03 -53.06 1.26
C GLY A 97 7.58 -52.00 0.26
N GLY A 98 6.52 -52.27 -0.54
CA GLY A 98 5.97 -51.31 -1.51
C GLY A 98 6.59 -51.38 -2.88
N ALA A 99 7.20 -52.53 -3.26
CA ALA A 99 7.56 -52.76 -4.66
C ALA A 99 6.30 -52.73 -5.55
N HIS A 100 6.42 -52.12 -6.73
CA HIS A 100 5.31 -52.04 -7.69
C HIS A 100 5.01 -53.36 -8.32
N ASP A 101 6.06 -54.10 -8.67
CA ASP A 101 5.95 -55.45 -9.24
C ASP A 101 7.24 -56.25 -9.00
N LEU A 102 7.18 -57.57 -9.24
CA LEU A 102 8.27 -58.49 -9.05
C LEU A 102 8.51 -59.28 -10.33
N ILE A 103 9.75 -59.29 -10.81
CA ILE A 103 10.18 -59.99 -12.01
C ILE A 103 11.05 -61.19 -11.65
N GLN A 104 10.64 -62.36 -12.04
CA GLN A 104 11.39 -63.59 -11.73
C GLN A 104 12.43 -63.90 -12.80
N LYS A 105 13.67 -64.29 -12.39
CA LYS A 105 14.69 -64.84 -13.28
C LYS A 105 14.38 -66.33 -13.59
N PRO A 106 14.46 -66.83 -14.86
CA PRO A 106 14.84 -66.06 -16.05
C PRO A 106 13.75 -65.06 -16.46
N ILE A 107 14.17 -63.86 -16.84
CA ILE A 107 13.27 -62.73 -17.11
C ILE A 107 12.43 -63.00 -18.36
N ASP A 108 11.13 -63.11 -18.18
CA ASP A 108 10.16 -63.08 -19.27
C ASP A 108 10.08 -61.65 -19.81
N ARG A 109 10.52 -61.47 -21.06
CA ARG A 109 10.61 -60.14 -21.69
C ARG A 109 9.29 -59.45 -21.86
N ASP A 110 8.23 -60.22 -22.21
CA ASP A 110 6.90 -59.65 -22.44
C ASP A 110 6.28 -59.21 -21.12
N TYR A 111 6.42 -59.99 -20.05
CA TYR A 111 5.96 -59.61 -18.72
C TYR A 111 6.74 -58.43 -18.17
N PHE A 112 8.06 -58.37 -18.34
CA PHE A 112 8.92 -57.27 -17.90
C PHE A 112 8.51 -55.96 -18.56
N VAL A 113 8.36 -55.94 -19.87
CA VAL A 113 7.93 -54.74 -20.60
C VAL A 113 6.53 -54.29 -20.18
N ALA A 114 5.59 -55.22 -20.05
CA ALA A 114 4.23 -54.89 -19.58
C ALA A 114 4.22 -54.30 -18.15
N SER A 115 5.09 -54.79 -17.25
CA SER A 115 5.24 -54.25 -15.90
C SER A 115 5.84 -52.87 -15.90
N LEU A 116 6.83 -52.59 -16.76
CA LEU A 116 7.40 -51.26 -16.97
C LEU A 116 6.35 -50.28 -17.51
N GLU A 117 5.58 -50.66 -18.51
CA GLU A 117 4.52 -49.83 -19.07
C GLU A 117 3.51 -49.41 -18.01
N ARG A 118 3.04 -50.35 -17.19
CA ARG A 118 2.11 -50.05 -16.08
C ARG A 118 2.72 -49.11 -15.08
N ALA A 119 3.99 -49.32 -14.73
CA ALA A 119 4.70 -48.46 -13.78
C ALA A 119 4.87 -47.03 -14.33
N ILE A 120 5.25 -46.87 -15.61
CA ILE A 120 5.38 -45.59 -16.28
C ILE A 120 4.01 -44.86 -16.32
N GLN A 121 2.96 -45.57 -16.71
CA GLN A 121 1.60 -44.98 -16.76
C GLN A 121 1.13 -44.49 -15.39
N LEU A 122 1.33 -45.30 -14.34
CA LEU A 122 0.99 -44.89 -12.95
C LEU A 122 1.74 -43.62 -12.56
N ARG A 123 3.04 -43.55 -12.82
CA ARG A 123 3.88 -42.38 -12.47
C ARG A 123 3.45 -41.11 -13.24
N GLN A 124 3.14 -41.25 -14.51
CA GLN A 124 2.65 -40.14 -15.33
C GLN A 124 1.30 -39.62 -14.86
N LEU A 125 0.39 -40.54 -14.46
CA LEU A 125 -0.90 -40.13 -13.89
C LEU A 125 -0.73 -39.37 -12.58
N ASP A 126 0.11 -39.87 -11.68
CA ASP A 126 0.40 -39.24 -10.40
C ASP A 126 0.98 -37.82 -10.57
N ARG A 127 1.95 -37.67 -11.51
CA ARG A 127 2.49 -36.35 -11.86
C ARG A 127 1.41 -35.37 -12.39
N ARG A 128 0.55 -35.84 -13.32
CA ARG A 128 -0.52 -34.97 -13.85
C ARG A 128 -1.48 -34.49 -12.77
N VAL A 129 -1.87 -35.38 -11.86
CA VAL A 129 -2.75 -35.02 -10.73
C VAL A 129 -2.08 -34.00 -9.84
N SER A 130 -0.81 -34.20 -9.49
CA SER A 130 -0.03 -33.24 -8.67
C SER A 130 0.12 -31.90 -9.34
N GLU A 131 0.48 -31.87 -10.63
CA GLU A 131 0.62 -30.63 -11.42
C GLU A 131 -0.69 -29.85 -11.51
N GLN A 132 -1.81 -30.56 -11.73
CA GLN A 132 -3.14 -29.93 -11.76
C GLN A 132 -3.53 -29.34 -10.39
N ARG A 133 -3.23 -30.07 -9.32
CA ARG A 133 -3.50 -29.61 -7.96
C ARG A 133 -2.68 -28.36 -7.63
N GLU A 134 -1.38 -28.36 -7.92
CA GLU A 134 -0.51 -27.20 -7.71
C GLU A 134 -0.92 -25.99 -8.57
N ALA A 135 -1.43 -26.22 -9.79
CA ALA A 135 -1.94 -25.14 -10.63
C ALA A 135 -3.21 -24.54 -10.05
N LEU A 136 -4.14 -25.36 -9.54
CA LEU A 136 -5.36 -24.90 -8.86
C LEU A 136 -5.04 -24.12 -7.59
N GLU A 137 -4.11 -24.61 -6.76
CA GLU A 137 -3.68 -23.93 -5.54
C GLU A 137 -3.04 -22.58 -5.84
N ARG A 138 -2.22 -22.49 -6.90
CA ARG A 138 -1.65 -21.20 -7.35
C ARG A 138 -2.71 -20.22 -7.84
N HIS A 139 -3.72 -20.67 -8.57
CA HIS A 139 -4.82 -19.80 -9.01
C HIS A 139 -5.64 -19.28 -7.83
N ALA A 140 -5.90 -20.11 -6.83
CA ALA A 140 -6.58 -19.68 -5.60
C ALA A 140 -5.76 -18.63 -4.84
N GLN A 141 -4.45 -18.83 -4.69
CA GLN A 141 -3.56 -17.87 -4.04
C GLN A 141 -3.52 -16.49 -4.75
N VAL A 142 -3.65 -16.44 -6.07
CA VAL A 142 -3.72 -15.16 -6.79
C VAL A 142 -4.94 -14.36 -6.35
N LEU A 143 -6.10 -14.99 -6.21
CA LEU A 143 -7.33 -14.32 -5.74
C LEU A 143 -7.23 -13.83 -4.29
N ASP A 144 -6.45 -14.51 -3.46
CA ASP A 144 -6.22 -14.11 -2.06
C ASP A 144 -5.37 -12.84 -1.93
N HIS A 145 -4.54 -12.52 -2.95
CA HIS A 145 -3.65 -11.35 -2.95
C HIS A 145 -4.19 -10.17 -3.78
N VAL A 146 -5.37 -10.30 -4.39
CA VAL A 146 -6.03 -9.19 -5.06
C VAL A 146 -6.63 -8.26 -4.00
N GLY A 147 -6.30 -6.96 -4.09
CA GLY A 147 -6.84 -5.95 -3.16
C GLY A 147 -8.32 -5.63 -3.34
N ASP A 148 -8.89 -6.02 -4.48
CA ASP A 148 -10.32 -5.88 -4.75
C ASP A 148 -11.10 -7.06 -4.16
N GLY A 149 -12.28 -6.80 -3.62
CA GLY A 149 -13.19 -7.86 -3.18
C GLY A 149 -13.71 -8.65 -4.38
N VAL A 150 -13.50 -9.97 -4.38
CA VAL A 150 -13.98 -10.86 -5.45
C VAL A 150 -14.85 -11.95 -4.84
N PHE A 151 -16.02 -12.16 -5.43
CA PHE A 151 -16.90 -13.25 -5.05
C PHE A 151 -17.66 -13.84 -6.24
N LEU A 152 -18.09 -15.08 -6.09
CA LEU A 152 -18.80 -15.85 -7.10
C LEU A 152 -20.18 -16.23 -6.57
N VAL A 153 -21.20 -16.00 -7.35
CA VAL A 153 -22.59 -16.41 -7.05
C VAL A 153 -23.09 -17.32 -8.18
N ASP A 154 -23.60 -18.49 -7.83
CA ASP A 154 -24.19 -19.39 -8.80
C ASP A 154 -25.60 -18.95 -9.27
N ASP A 155 -26.17 -19.64 -10.25
CA ASP A 155 -27.51 -19.35 -10.78
C ASP A 155 -28.62 -19.51 -9.72
N GLY A 156 -28.37 -20.21 -8.64
CA GLY A 156 -29.26 -20.32 -7.49
C GLY A 156 -29.17 -19.15 -6.51
N GLY A 157 -28.26 -18.19 -6.76
CA GLY A 157 -28.02 -17.08 -5.87
C GLY A 157 -27.15 -17.41 -4.67
N VAL A 158 -26.46 -18.57 -4.65
CA VAL A 158 -25.63 -19.00 -3.55
C VAL A 158 -24.18 -18.59 -3.77
N VAL A 159 -23.54 -18.05 -2.73
CA VAL A 159 -22.13 -17.63 -2.79
C VAL A 159 -21.22 -18.85 -2.75
N GLN A 160 -20.40 -19.02 -3.77
CA GLN A 160 -19.47 -20.14 -3.93
C GLN A 160 -18.01 -19.76 -3.60
N LEU A 161 -17.65 -18.48 -3.71
CA LEU A 161 -16.33 -17.96 -3.41
C LEU A 161 -16.44 -16.58 -2.77
N TRP A 162 -15.57 -16.29 -1.80
CA TRP A 162 -15.46 -15.02 -1.10
C TRP A 162 -13.99 -14.82 -0.71
N ASN A 163 -13.27 -13.92 -1.39
CA ASN A 163 -11.86 -13.73 -1.13
C ASN A 163 -11.59 -12.91 0.15
N PRO A 164 -10.35 -12.90 0.66
CA PRO A 164 -10.00 -12.15 1.88
C PRO A 164 -10.26 -10.65 1.79
N ALA A 165 -10.05 -10.03 0.61
CA ALA A 165 -10.34 -8.62 0.40
C ALA A 165 -11.84 -8.32 0.52
N ALA A 166 -12.71 -9.20 0.01
CA ALA A 166 -14.15 -9.08 0.17
C ALA A 166 -14.54 -9.14 1.66
N ALA A 167 -13.91 -10.04 2.43
CA ALA A 167 -14.14 -10.13 3.86
C ALA A 167 -13.70 -8.87 4.61
N ALA A 168 -12.56 -8.29 4.24
CA ALA A 168 -12.04 -7.06 4.86
C ALA A 168 -12.89 -5.83 4.56
N ILE A 169 -13.33 -5.65 3.30
CA ILE A 169 -14.13 -4.51 2.87
C ILE A 169 -15.55 -4.56 3.46
N MET A 170 -16.19 -5.74 3.39
CA MET A 170 -17.58 -5.90 3.82
C MET A 170 -17.73 -6.24 5.32
N GLY A 171 -16.64 -6.51 6.03
CA GLY A 171 -16.65 -6.86 7.45
C GLY A 171 -17.24 -8.24 7.76
N VAL A 172 -17.38 -9.11 6.76
CA VAL A 172 -18.01 -10.45 6.91
C VAL A 172 -17.06 -11.55 6.45
N SER A 173 -16.83 -12.54 7.31
CA SER A 173 -15.90 -13.63 7.01
C SER A 173 -16.42 -14.58 5.92
N SER A 174 -15.50 -15.25 5.22
CA SER A 174 -15.83 -16.24 4.19
C SER A 174 -16.71 -17.38 4.75
N GLU A 175 -16.46 -17.84 5.97
CA GLU A 175 -17.23 -18.89 6.63
C GLU A 175 -18.71 -18.51 6.88
N ALA A 176 -18.96 -17.21 7.04
CA ALA A 176 -20.31 -16.69 7.24
C ALA A 176 -21.12 -16.55 5.95
N VAL A 177 -20.43 -16.49 4.78
CA VAL A 177 -21.05 -16.14 3.49
C VAL A 177 -21.08 -17.31 2.52
N VAL A 178 -20.00 -18.09 2.40
CA VAL A 178 -19.90 -19.19 1.43
C VAL A 178 -20.93 -20.29 1.75
N GLY A 179 -21.60 -20.77 0.71
CA GLY A 179 -22.65 -21.74 0.78
C GLY A 179 -24.02 -21.20 1.21
N ARG A 180 -24.16 -19.86 1.33
CA ARG A 180 -25.42 -19.21 1.70
C ARG A 180 -25.94 -18.33 0.57
N PRO A 181 -27.26 -18.04 0.53
CA PRO A 181 -27.81 -17.09 -0.44
C PRO A 181 -27.20 -15.70 -0.25
N ALA A 182 -26.72 -15.09 -1.33
CA ALA A 182 -26.10 -13.76 -1.33
C ALA A 182 -27.01 -12.69 -0.71
N GLU A 183 -28.32 -12.76 -0.98
CA GLU A 183 -29.32 -11.83 -0.46
C GLU A 183 -29.38 -11.75 1.08
N SER A 184 -29.09 -12.86 1.75
CA SER A 184 -29.13 -12.94 3.22
C SER A 184 -27.74 -12.86 3.87
N ALA A 185 -26.68 -13.20 3.11
CA ALA A 185 -25.33 -13.34 3.64
C ALA A 185 -24.46 -12.11 3.39
N ILE A 186 -24.71 -11.35 2.31
CA ILE A 186 -23.90 -10.17 1.95
C ILE A 186 -24.61 -8.90 2.42
N PRO A 187 -24.03 -8.14 3.36
CA PRO A 187 -24.58 -6.87 3.79
C PRO A 187 -24.75 -5.91 2.61
N GLY A 188 -25.88 -5.22 2.52
CA GLY A 188 -26.16 -4.27 1.45
C GLY A 188 -26.43 -4.88 0.07
N TRP A 189 -26.55 -6.21 -0.07
CA TRP A 189 -26.78 -6.87 -1.36
C TRP A 189 -27.97 -6.33 -2.13
N GLY A 190 -29.08 -6.04 -1.47
CA GLY A 190 -30.27 -5.45 -2.08
C GLY A 190 -30.05 -4.06 -2.66
N ALA A 191 -29.09 -3.29 -2.18
CA ALA A 191 -28.69 -2.00 -2.73
C ALA A 191 -27.69 -2.16 -3.88
N ILE A 192 -26.86 -3.21 -3.84
CA ILE A 192 -25.80 -3.48 -4.82
C ILE A 192 -26.37 -4.03 -6.13
N VAL A 193 -27.20 -5.07 -6.07
CA VAL A 193 -27.72 -5.78 -7.27
C VAL A 193 -28.40 -4.89 -8.30
N PRO A 194 -29.29 -3.92 -7.93
CA PRO A 194 -29.98 -3.11 -8.92
C PRO A 194 -29.08 -2.16 -9.71
N VAL A 195 -27.89 -1.84 -9.18
CA VAL A 195 -26.97 -0.85 -9.77
C VAL A 195 -25.81 -1.52 -10.51
N VAL A 196 -25.59 -2.84 -10.30
CA VAL A 196 -24.47 -3.56 -10.92
C VAL A 196 -24.83 -3.99 -12.32
N HIS A 197 -24.04 -3.52 -13.28
CA HIS A 197 -24.11 -4.02 -14.65
C HIS A 197 -23.38 -5.37 -14.74
N VAL A 198 -24.12 -6.43 -15.09
CA VAL A 198 -23.53 -7.75 -15.29
C VAL A 198 -23.26 -7.94 -16.79
N ALA A 199 -21.98 -7.89 -17.17
CA ALA A 199 -21.56 -8.12 -18.54
C ALA A 199 -21.71 -9.59 -18.94
N ALA A 200 -22.12 -9.84 -20.19
CA ALA A 200 -22.30 -11.19 -20.72
C ALA A 200 -20.96 -11.92 -20.98
N SER A 201 -19.87 -11.19 -21.12
CA SER A 201 -18.52 -11.76 -21.33
C SER A 201 -17.39 -10.84 -20.85
N PRO A 202 -16.18 -11.38 -20.55
CA PRO A 202 -15.05 -10.62 -20.00
C PRO A 202 -14.45 -9.53 -20.91
N GLY A 203 -15.03 -9.21 -22.02
CA GLY A 203 -14.57 -8.15 -22.95
C GLY A 203 -15.57 -7.02 -23.15
N ASP A 204 -16.75 -7.14 -22.60
CA ASP A 204 -17.81 -6.18 -22.74
C ASP A 204 -17.60 -5.02 -21.74
N ARG A 205 -17.12 -3.88 -22.24
CA ARG A 205 -16.73 -2.71 -21.42
C ARG A 205 -17.79 -1.61 -21.38
N ASP A 206 -19.03 -1.88 -21.73
CA ASP A 206 -20.07 -0.87 -21.85
C ASP A 206 -20.72 -0.41 -20.53
N GLY A 207 -20.18 -0.79 -19.39
CA GLY A 207 -20.59 -0.29 -18.07
C GLY A 207 -19.52 0.60 -17.46
N ALA A 208 -19.76 1.91 -17.40
CA ALA A 208 -18.95 2.79 -16.55
C ALA A 208 -19.03 2.27 -15.12
N PHE A 209 -17.85 2.04 -14.50
CA PHE A 209 -17.73 1.64 -13.10
C PHE A 209 -18.11 2.85 -12.21
N GLU A 210 -19.40 3.19 -12.13
CA GLU A 210 -19.85 4.24 -11.22
C GLU A 210 -19.75 3.71 -9.78
N ALA A 211 -19.03 4.48 -8.95
CA ALA A 211 -19.01 4.22 -7.51
C ALA A 211 -20.31 4.76 -6.89
N PHE A 212 -20.95 3.95 -6.06
CA PHE A 212 -22.17 4.31 -5.34
C PHE A 212 -22.00 4.12 -3.83
N PRO A 213 -22.70 4.92 -3.01
CA PRO A 213 -22.60 4.79 -1.57
C PRO A 213 -23.38 3.57 -1.08
N VAL A 214 -22.77 2.84 -0.16
CA VAL A 214 -23.37 1.71 0.55
C VAL A 214 -23.17 1.93 2.04
N GLU A 215 -24.24 1.89 2.81
CA GLU A 215 -24.17 1.98 4.27
C GLU A 215 -23.99 0.56 4.87
N LEU A 216 -22.87 0.35 5.54
CA LEU A 216 -22.54 -0.91 6.21
C LEU A 216 -22.18 -0.63 7.67
N ASP A 217 -22.92 -1.19 8.61
CA ASP A 217 -22.68 -1.07 10.06
C ASP A 217 -22.48 0.39 10.53
N GLY A 218 -23.24 1.33 9.96
CA GLY A 218 -23.12 2.76 10.28
C GLY A 218 -21.90 3.43 9.66
N ARG A 219 -21.25 2.80 8.68
CA ARG A 219 -20.19 3.38 7.84
C ARG A 219 -20.70 3.54 6.42
N GLU A 220 -20.49 4.70 5.85
CA GLU A 220 -20.70 4.94 4.42
C GLU A 220 -19.45 4.53 3.65
N LEU A 221 -19.57 3.52 2.80
CA LEU A 221 -18.53 3.08 1.87
C LEU A 221 -18.94 3.46 0.44
N TRP A 222 -17.97 3.91 -0.34
CA TRP A 222 -18.15 4.13 -1.77
C TRP A 222 -17.59 2.94 -2.54
N LEU A 223 -18.48 2.08 -3.04
CA LEU A 223 -18.11 0.86 -3.74
C LEU A 223 -18.29 1.01 -5.25
N SER A 224 -17.25 0.64 -6.01
CA SER A 224 -17.38 0.38 -7.45
C SER A 224 -17.52 -1.12 -7.63
N VAL A 225 -18.65 -1.58 -8.20
CA VAL A 225 -18.95 -3.01 -8.35
C VAL A 225 -19.16 -3.33 -9.82
N SER A 226 -18.59 -4.45 -10.25
CA SER A 226 -18.80 -5.03 -11.57
C SER A 226 -19.15 -6.50 -11.48
N GLY A 227 -19.99 -6.98 -12.39
CA GLY A 227 -20.35 -8.38 -12.52
C GLY A 227 -20.03 -8.91 -13.92
N VAL A 228 -19.56 -10.14 -14.01
CA VAL A 228 -19.34 -10.83 -15.30
C VAL A 228 -19.91 -12.23 -15.20
N ARG A 229 -20.70 -12.62 -16.19
CA ARG A 229 -21.23 -13.99 -16.31
C ARG A 229 -20.13 -14.96 -16.73
N PHE A 230 -20.01 -16.05 -16.00
CA PHE A 230 -19.04 -17.11 -16.26
C PHE A 230 -19.70 -18.48 -16.08
N GLY A 231 -20.03 -19.13 -17.19
CA GLY A 231 -20.74 -20.41 -17.18
C GLY A 231 -22.13 -20.27 -16.55
N ASP A 232 -22.38 -21.04 -15.50
CA ASP A 232 -23.59 -21.07 -14.68
C ASP A 232 -23.50 -20.21 -13.41
N ALA A 233 -22.54 -19.28 -13.37
CA ALA A 233 -22.33 -18.39 -12.24
C ALA A 233 -22.01 -16.96 -12.67
N THR A 234 -22.04 -16.03 -11.74
CA THR A 234 -21.62 -14.64 -11.92
C THR A 234 -20.48 -14.31 -10.96
N VAL A 235 -19.37 -13.84 -11.53
CA VAL A 235 -18.24 -13.29 -10.77
C VAL A 235 -18.51 -11.81 -10.55
N TYR A 236 -18.44 -11.39 -9.31
CA TYR A 236 -18.50 -9.98 -8.93
C TYR A 236 -17.12 -9.54 -8.44
N ALA A 237 -16.70 -8.36 -8.86
CA ALA A 237 -15.53 -7.67 -8.32
C ALA A 237 -15.96 -6.30 -7.80
N PHE A 238 -15.50 -5.92 -6.63
CA PHE A 238 -15.79 -4.62 -6.04
C PHE A 238 -14.55 -4.01 -5.39
N ARG A 239 -14.46 -2.70 -5.50
CA ARG A 239 -13.38 -1.89 -4.94
C ARG A 239 -13.95 -0.86 -3.99
N ASP A 240 -13.32 -0.70 -2.84
CA ASP A 240 -13.59 0.42 -1.95
C ASP A 240 -12.85 1.66 -2.46
N LEU A 241 -13.61 2.68 -2.82
CA LEU A 241 -13.14 3.98 -3.30
C LEU A 241 -13.41 5.10 -2.30
N THR A 242 -13.73 4.77 -1.04
CA THR A 242 -14.11 5.74 -0.01
C THR A 242 -12.99 6.75 0.25
N ALA A 243 -11.75 6.29 0.34
CA ALA A 243 -10.61 7.17 0.55
C ALA A 243 -10.32 8.08 -0.65
N GLU A 244 -10.38 7.53 -1.87
CA GLU A 244 -10.19 8.29 -3.11
C GLU A 244 -11.28 9.34 -3.29
N ARG A 245 -12.54 9.00 -3.00
CA ARG A 245 -13.68 9.93 -3.05
C ARG A 245 -13.52 11.05 -2.03
N ALA A 246 -13.16 10.73 -0.80
CA ALA A 246 -12.92 11.73 0.23
C ALA A 246 -11.88 12.76 -0.19
N ILE A 247 -10.79 12.31 -0.84
CA ILE A 247 -9.75 13.20 -1.39
C ILE A 247 -10.31 14.05 -2.54
N ASP A 248 -11.08 13.46 -3.45
CA ASP A 248 -11.68 14.19 -4.57
C ASP A 248 -12.71 15.23 -4.11
N ASP A 249 -13.50 14.93 -3.10
CA ASP A 249 -14.47 15.86 -2.52
C ASP A 249 -13.77 17.02 -1.81
N LEU A 250 -12.73 16.75 -1.02
CA LEU A 250 -11.89 17.79 -0.44
C LEU A 250 -11.24 18.70 -1.51
N LYS A 251 -10.81 18.12 -2.62
CA LYS A 251 -10.25 18.86 -3.74
C LYS A 251 -11.28 19.73 -4.44
N ARG A 252 -12.52 19.26 -4.61
CA ARG A 252 -13.63 20.03 -5.17
C ARG A 252 -14.03 21.19 -4.25
N GLU A 253 -14.15 20.92 -2.96
CA GLU A 253 -14.43 21.93 -1.94
C GLU A 253 -13.34 23.00 -1.90
N PHE A 254 -12.07 22.60 -1.97
CA PHE A 254 -10.95 23.54 -2.08
C PHE A 254 -11.06 24.44 -3.32
N LEU A 255 -11.33 23.86 -4.50
CA LEU A 255 -11.45 24.66 -5.73
C LEU A 255 -12.61 25.68 -5.65
N ALA A 256 -13.73 25.29 -5.06
CA ALA A 256 -14.86 26.18 -4.82
C ALA A 256 -14.47 27.31 -3.84
N THR A 257 -13.83 26.95 -2.73
CA THR A 257 -13.39 27.89 -1.70
C THR A 257 -12.30 28.82 -2.23
N ALA A 258 -11.26 28.30 -2.90
CA ALA A 258 -10.20 29.11 -3.50
C ALA A 258 -10.76 30.12 -4.51
N SER A 259 -11.74 29.68 -5.33
CA SER A 259 -12.42 30.59 -6.26
C SER A 259 -13.18 31.71 -5.54
N HIS A 260 -13.80 31.40 -4.41
CA HIS A 260 -14.49 32.40 -3.58
C HIS A 260 -13.50 33.35 -2.90
N GLU A 261 -12.44 32.80 -2.28
CA GLU A 261 -11.38 33.59 -1.61
C GLU A 261 -10.60 34.50 -2.58
N LEU A 262 -10.48 34.14 -3.86
CA LEU A 262 -9.90 34.98 -4.91
C LEU A 262 -10.88 36.05 -5.41
N ARG A 263 -12.18 35.72 -5.52
CA ARG A 263 -13.19 36.63 -6.07
C ARG A 263 -13.46 37.84 -5.16
N THR A 264 -13.48 37.64 -3.84
CA THR A 264 -13.78 38.66 -2.85
C THR A 264 -12.79 39.83 -2.90
N PRO A 265 -11.44 39.62 -2.75
CA PRO A 265 -10.47 40.68 -2.87
C PRO A 265 -10.46 41.35 -4.24
N LEU A 266 -10.64 40.57 -5.32
CA LEU A 266 -10.72 41.08 -6.66
C LEU A 266 -11.90 42.04 -6.84
N ALA A 267 -13.06 41.72 -6.29
CA ALA A 267 -14.24 42.60 -6.33
C ALA A 267 -14.03 43.88 -5.54
N ALA A 268 -13.35 43.81 -4.37
CA ALA A 268 -13.02 44.99 -3.59
C ALA A 268 -12.01 45.92 -4.31
N ILE A 269 -10.95 45.34 -4.89
CA ILE A 269 -9.98 46.06 -5.72
C ILE A 269 -10.69 46.75 -6.90
N TYR A 270 -11.52 45.99 -7.63
CA TYR A 270 -12.25 46.52 -8.78
C TYR A 270 -13.23 47.63 -8.37
N GLY A 271 -14.00 47.46 -7.28
CA GLY A 271 -14.91 48.48 -6.77
C GLY A 271 -14.21 49.77 -6.36
N ALA A 272 -13.11 49.67 -5.60
CA ALA A 272 -12.31 50.81 -5.18
C ALA A 272 -11.67 51.54 -6.41
N ALA A 273 -11.14 50.78 -7.35
CA ALA A 273 -10.56 51.35 -8.59
C ALA A 273 -11.62 52.04 -9.46
N MET A 274 -12.78 51.45 -9.58
CA MET A 274 -13.90 52.04 -10.33
C MET A 274 -14.42 53.34 -9.67
N THR A 275 -14.50 53.37 -8.33
CA THR A 275 -14.86 54.58 -7.58
C THR A 275 -13.86 55.71 -7.81
N LEU A 276 -12.57 55.39 -7.74
CA LEU A 276 -11.51 56.37 -8.03
C LEU A 276 -11.49 56.88 -9.50
N ARG A 277 -12.00 56.12 -10.45
CA ARG A 277 -12.16 56.52 -11.88
C ARG A 277 -13.38 57.36 -12.17
N ARG A 278 -14.38 57.38 -11.32
CA ARG A 278 -15.62 58.15 -11.54
C ARG A 278 -15.32 59.64 -11.49
N ARG A 279 -15.78 60.36 -12.52
CA ARG A 279 -15.66 61.81 -12.61
C ARG A 279 -16.84 62.58 -12.07
N ASP A 280 -17.94 61.86 -11.82
CA ASP A 280 -19.22 62.37 -11.30
C ASP A 280 -19.32 62.30 -9.75
N VAL A 281 -18.29 61.78 -9.09
CA VAL A 281 -18.18 61.73 -7.64
C VAL A 281 -16.92 62.50 -7.23
N GLU A 282 -17.04 63.58 -6.45
CA GLU A 282 -15.91 64.22 -5.80
C GLU A 282 -15.45 63.32 -4.65
N VAL A 283 -14.29 62.68 -4.83
CA VAL A 283 -13.62 61.88 -3.82
C VAL A 283 -12.62 62.82 -3.13
N ASN A 284 -12.78 63.09 -1.84
CA ASN A 284 -11.84 63.87 -1.03
C ASN A 284 -10.53 63.11 -0.84
N GLU A 285 -9.44 63.77 -0.38
CA GLU A 285 -8.13 63.12 -0.20
C GLU A 285 -8.16 61.95 0.78
N GLU A 286 -8.89 62.06 1.85
CA GLU A 286 -9.03 61.01 2.90
C GLU A 286 -9.71 59.74 2.35
N ASP A 287 -10.81 59.89 1.61
CA ASP A 287 -11.48 58.80 0.92
C ASP A 287 -10.65 58.17 -0.18
N ARG A 288 -9.84 59.01 -0.88
CA ARG A 288 -8.91 58.53 -1.90
C ARG A 288 -7.81 57.66 -1.28
N ASP A 289 -7.19 58.11 -0.20
CA ASP A 289 -6.17 57.36 0.52
C ASP A 289 -6.74 56.05 1.11
N ARG A 290 -7.96 56.09 1.63
CA ARG A 290 -8.66 54.89 2.10
C ARG A 290 -8.90 53.91 0.96
N LEU A 291 -9.38 54.32 -0.19
CA LEU A 291 -9.61 53.44 -1.34
C LEU A 291 -8.28 52.88 -1.90
N LEU A 292 -7.22 53.64 -1.93
CA LEU A 292 -5.88 53.14 -2.30
C LEU A 292 -5.36 52.15 -1.28
N GLY A 293 -5.62 52.38 0.01
CA GLY A 293 -5.33 51.41 1.08
C GLY A 293 -6.04 50.09 0.93
N VAL A 294 -7.33 50.12 0.54
CA VAL A 294 -8.10 48.89 0.23
C VAL A 294 -7.50 48.13 -0.94
N ILE A 295 -7.13 48.86 -2.04
CA ILE A 295 -6.50 48.23 -3.20
C ILE A 295 -5.18 47.57 -2.81
N ALA A 296 -4.32 48.23 -2.06
CA ALA A 296 -3.04 47.71 -1.64
C ALA A 296 -3.21 46.48 -0.74
N HIS A 297 -4.07 46.55 0.29
CA HIS A 297 -4.33 45.47 1.23
C HIS A 297 -4.89 44.22 0.56
N GLU A 298 -5.90 44.38 -0.30
CA GLU A 298 -6.51 43.24 -0.98
C GLU A 298 -5.60 42.64 -2.08
N SER A 299 -4.72 43.46 -2.68
CA SER A 299 -3.68 42.96 -3.61
C SER A 299 -2.66 42.09 -2.88
N ASP A 300 -2.18 42.50 -1.71
CA ASP A 300 -1.27 41.71 -0.88
C ASP A 300 -1.92 40.39 -0.40
N ARG A 301 -3.21 40.46 -0.02
CA ARG A 301 -3.98 39.27 0.33
C ARG A 301 -4.07 38.29 -0.84
N LEU A 302 -4.37 38.79 -2.06
CA LEU A 302 -4.45 37.97 -3.26
C LEU A 302 -3.10 37.32 -3.60
N ALA A 303 -2.01 38.07 -3.49
CA ALA A 303 -0.66 37.57 -3.71
C ALA A 303 -0.31 36.44 -2.74
N ARG A 304 -0.70 36.55 -1.46
CA ARG A 304 -0.51 35.48 -0.45
C ARG A 304 -1.27 34.22 -0.83
N ILE A 305 -2.56 34.31 -1.20
CA ILE A 305 -3.37 33.14 -1.60
C ILE A 305 -2.75 32.43 -2.81
N VAL A 306 -2.35 33.18 -3.85
CA VAL A 306 -1.70 32.60 -5.03
C VAL A 306 -0.38 31.91 -4.65
N ASN A 307 0.42 32.53 -3.79
CA ASN A 307 1.69 31.95 -3.34
C ASN A 307 1.47 30.64 -2.52
N GLU A 308 0.47 30.60 -1.66
CA GLU A 308 0.11 29.37 -0.92
C GLU A 308 -0.22 28.22 -1.88
N ILE A 309 -1.00 28.48 -2.94
CA ILE A 309 -1.36 27.48 -3.95
C ILE A 309 -0.10 26.99 -4.69
N LEU A 310 0.79 27.90 -5.10
CA LEU A 310 2.03 27.54 -5.80
C LEU A 310 3.00 26.76 -4.92
N VAL A 311 3.15 27.17 -3.65
CA VAL A 311 4.00 26.44 -2.69
C VAL A 311 3.46 25.03 -2.46
N ALA A 312 2.13 24.86 -2.29
CA ALA A 312 1.51 23.56 -2.14
C ALA A 312 1.74 22.67 -3.39
N ASP A 313 1.65 23.20 -4.60
CA ASP A 313 1.96 22.46 -5.84
C ASP A 313 3.44 22.06 -5.93
N HIS A 314 4.35 22.96 -5.57
CA HIS A 314 5.79 22.66 -5.54
C HIS A 314 6.16 21.62 -4.47
N LEU A 315 5.44 21.61 -3.34
CA LEU A 315 5.59 20.59 -2.30
C LEU A 315 5.16 19.21 -2.80
N ASP A 316 3.99 19.11 -3.43
CA ASP A 316 3.46 17.85 -3.96
C ASP A 316 4.32 17.27 -5.09
N SER A 317 4.78 18.14 -5.99
CA SER A 317 5.61 17.73 -7.13
C SER A 317 7.08 17.45 -6.77
N GLY A 318 7.47 17.64 -5.50
CA GLY A 318 8.85 17.46 -5.06
C GLY A 318 9.84 18.52 -5.59
N ARG A 319 9.36 19.59 -6.20
CA ARG A 319 10.20 20.64 -6.84
C ARG A 319 10.73 21.65 -5.85
N LEU A 320 10.15 21.76 -4.65
CA LEU A 320 10.61 22.72 -3.65
C LEU A 320 11.99 22.32 -3.12
N ARG A 321 12.96 23.20 -3.25
CA ARG A 321 14.31 23.05 -2.71
C ARG A 321 14.40 23.80 -1.38
N ILE A 322 14.93 23.17 -0.35
CA ILE A 322 15.23 23.77 0.96
C ILE A 322 16.73 24.03 1.04
N THR A 323 17.11 25.24 1.33
CA THR A 323 18.51 25.62 1.55
C THR A 323 18.70 25.92 3.04
N ALA A 324 18.94 24.88 3.83
CA ALA A 324 19.12 25.02 5.26
C ALA A 324 20.49 25.62 5.61
N THR A 325 20.47 26.64 6.46
CA THR A 325 21.65 27.32 7.01
C THR A 325 21.48 27.53 8.51
N GLY A 326 22.57 27.82 9.21
CA GLY A 326 22.51 28.23 10.62
C GLY A 326 21.93 29.64 10.73
N LEU A 327 20.76 29.79 11.36
CA LEU A 327 20.03 31.04 11.50
C LEU A 327 19.89 31.42 12.99
N ASP A 328 19.88 32.72 13.25
CA ASP A 328 19.46 33.25 14.53
C ASP A 328 17.91 33.14 14.65
N PRO A 329 17.39 32.29 15.54
CA PRO A 329 15.96 32.06 15.69
C PRO A 329 15.23 33.32 16.22
N LEU A 330 15.87 34.05 17.10
CA LEU A 330 15.29 35.25 17.72
C LEU A 330 15.11 36.38 16.68
N LYS A 331 16.07 36.56 15.79
CA LYS A 331 15.98 37.58 14.73
C LYS A 331 14.78 37.31 13.81
N THR A 332 14.61 36.06 13.35
CA THR A 332 13.50 35.68 12.46
C THR A 332 12.15 35.85 13.15
N ALA A 333 12.01 35.41 14.39
CA ALA A 333 10.78 35.58 15.14
C ALA A 333 10.44 37.04 15.46
N THR A 334 11.46 37.85 15.78
CA THR A 334 11.28 39.30 16.05
C THR A 334 10.78 40.02 14.78
N GLU A 335 11.31 39.70 13.60
CA GLU A 335 10.84 40.24 12.32
C GLU A 335 9.35 39.91 12.10
N VAL A 336 8.94 38.69 12.35
CA VAL A 336 7.55 38.22 12.17
C VAL A 336 6.62 38.87 13.17
N VAL A 337 6.97 38.86 14.48
CA VAL A 337 6.15 39.44 15.54
C VAL A 337 5.95 40.95 15.36
N ASN A 338 7.00 41.67 15.00
CA ASN A 338 6.90 43.12 14.76
C ASN A 338 6.01 43.42 13.54
N ALA A 339 6.09 42.65 12.47
CA ALA A 339 5.19 42.79 11.34
C ALA A 339 3.72 42.49 11.70
N ALA A 340 3.50 41.45 12.47
CA ALA A 340 2.16 41.08 12.93
C ALA A 340 1.53 42.12 13.86
N ARG A 341 2.30 42.73 14.77
CA ARG A 341 1.83 43.80 15.65
C ARG A 341 1.30 45.04 14.93
N VAL A 342 1.84 45.34 13.75
CA VAL A 342 1.39 46.51 12.96
C VAL A 342 0.00 46.29 12.36
N VAL A 343 -0.37 45.03 12.07
CA VAL A 343 -1.61 44.67 11.37
C VAL A 343 -2.66 44.11 12.28
N ALA A 344 -2.27 43.62 13.46
CA ALA A 344 -3.18 42.99 14.41
C ALA A 344 -4.23 44.00 14.95
N PRO A 345 -5.47 43.53 15.21
CA PRO A 345 -6.47 44.35 15.92
C PRO A 345 -5.95 44.76 17.29
N GLU A 346 -6.37 45.95 17.76
CA GLU A 346 -6.00 46.46 19.10
C GLU A 346 -6.41 45.53 20.26
N SER A 347 -7.41 44.67 20.02
CA SER A 347 -7.86 43.65 20.97
C SER A 347 -6.92 42.46 21.14
N VAL A 348 -5.93 42.29 20.27
CA VAL A 348 -4.99 41.17 20.30
C VAL A 348 -3.58 41.66 20.66
N ALA A 349 -3.06 41.23 21.82
CA ALA A 349 -1.69 41.52 22.25
C ALA A 349 -0.74 40.40 21.77
N ILE A 350 0.30 40.76 20.96
CA ILE A 350 1.29 39.77 20.49
C ILE A 350 2.58 39.96 21.30
N GLU A 351 3.01 38.90 21.95
CA GLU A 351 4.21 38.89 22.82
C GLU A 351 5.26 37.94 22.25
N LEU A 352 6.54 38.28 22.44
CA LEU A 352 7.68 37.43 22.10
C LEU A 352 8.46 37.11 23.37
N GLU A 353 8.61 35.83 23.65
CA GLU A 353 9.40 35.30 24.76
C GLU A 353 10.52 34.43 24.20
N ALA A 354 11.72 34.53 24.74
CA ALA A 354 12.84 33.69 24.36
C ALA A 354 13.77 33.43 25.54
N ASP A 355 14.38 32.26 25.57
CA ASP A 355 15.45 31.96 26.51
C ASP A 355 16.67 32.86 26.23
N ALA A 356 17.48 33.09 27.27
CA ALA A 356 18.78 33.73 27.09
C ALA A 356 19.73 32.76 26.33
N ASP A 357 20.64 33.25 25.55
CA ASP A 357 21.64 32.45 24.82
C ASP A 357 21.07 31.33 23.90
N MET A 358 20.16 31.69 23.00
CA MET A 358 19.59 30.78 22.02
C MET A 358 20.63 30.23 21.04
N PRO A 359 20.70 28.91 20.85
CA PRO A 359 21.52 28.33 19.78
C PRO A 359 20.98 28.70 18.39
N ALA A 360 21.84 28.71 17.39
CA ALA A 360 21.42 28.87 16.01
C ALA A 360 20.56 27.65 15.60
N VAL A 361 19.55 27.88 14.78
CA VAL A 361 18.67 26.82 14.21
C VAL A 361 19.09 26.50 12.79
N THR A 362 19.11 25.21 12.44
CA THR A 362 19.34 24.76 11.05
C THR A 362 18.03 24.82 10.28
N ALA A 363 17.85 25.85 9.46
CA ALA A 363 16.61 26.05 8.71
C ALA A 363 16.86 26.86 7.42
N ASP A 364 15.87 26.86 6.55
CA ASP A 364 15.76 27.82 5.45
C ASP A 364 15.03 29.07 5.96
N ARG A 365 15.67 30.25 5.81
CA ARG A 365 15.17 31.50 6.37
C ARG A 365 13.77 31.86 5.85
N GLU A 366 13.56 31.80 4.56
CA GLU A 366 12.27 32.19 3.97
C GLU A 366 11.15 31.23 4.39
N HIS A 367 11.45 29.93 4.41
CA HIS A 367 10.47 28.92 4.79
C HIS A 367 10.19 28.93 6.30
N LEU A 368 11.19 29.16 7.15
CA LEU A 368 10.96 29.36 8.58
C LEU A 368 10.09 30.59 8.84
N ARG A 369 10.40 31.71 8.18
CA ARG A 369 9.59 32.93 8.25
C ARG A 369 8.14 32.65 7.82
N GLN A 370 7.95 31.94 6.71
CA GLN A 370 6.61 31.56 6.21
C GLN A 370 5.83 30.71 7.23
N VAL A 371 6.49 29.73 7.87
CA VAL A 371 5.87 28.90 8.91
C VAL A 371 5.42 29.79 10.08
N LEU A 372 6.30 30.65 10.59
CA LEU A 372 5.97 31.51 11.72
C LEU A 372 4.86 32.52 11.38
N VAL A 373 4.88 33.12 10.19
CA VAL A 373 3.81 34.02 9.72
C VAL A 373 2.48 33.28 9.67
N ASN A 374 2.42 32.08 9.08
CA ASN A 374 1.18 31.31 9.02
C ASN A 374 0.63 30.96 10.39
N LEU A 375 1.50 30.60 11.35
CA LEU A 375 1.07 30.27 12.73
C LEU A 375 0.59 31.51 13.49
N VAL A 376 1.28 32.63 13.38
CA VAL A 376 0.88 33.89 14.05
C VAL A 376 -0.39 34.47 13.42
N ASP A 377 -0.52 34.46 12.10
CA ASP A 377 -1.73 34.91 11.41
C ASP A 377 -2.94 34.04 11.82
N ASN A 378 -2.77 32.71 11.96
CA ASN A 378 -3.82 31.83 12.45
C ASN A 378 -4.18 32.17 13.90
N ALA A 379 -3.20 32.36 14.77
CA ALA A 379 -3.44 32.70 16.17
C ALA A 379 -4.27 34.01 16.31
N VAL A 380 -3.92 35.04 15.55
CA VAL A 380 -4.69 36.30 15.53
C VAL A 380 -6.09 36.08 14.97
N LYS A 381 -6.21 35.38 13.89
CA LYS A 381 -7.44 35.13 13.14
C LYS A 381 -8.46 34.32 13.92
N TYR A 382 -8.01 33.33 14.68
CA TYR A 382 -8.88 32.46 15.48
C TYR A 382 -9.07 32.91 16.92
N SER A 383 -8.67 34.15 17.23
CA SER A 383 -8.93 34.87 18.49
C SER A 383 -9.88 36.07 18.28
N PRO A 384 -11.14 35.83 17.84
CA PRO A 384 -12.07 36.91 17.45
C PRO A 384 -12.49 37.79 18.62
N ASP A 385 -12.47 37.26 19.83
CA ASP A 385 -12.84 38.00 21.05
C ASP A 385 -11.61 38.75 21.63
N GLY A 386 -10.46 38.74 20.92
CA GLY A 386 -9.20 39.31 21.38
C GLY A 386 -8.41 38.33 22.24
N GLY A 387 -7.44 38.83 23.00
CA GLY A 387 -6.61 38.06 23.91
C GLY A 387 -5.12 38.14 23.59
N ARG A 388 -4.34 37.21 24.12
CA ARG A 388 -2.89 37.18 23.92
C ARG A 388 -2.47 36.12 22.92
N VAL A 389 -1.53 36.50 22.06
CA VAL A 389 -0.79 35.58 21.19
C VAL A 389 0.67 35.62 21.66
N ILE A 390 1.17 34.49 22.14
CA ILE A 390 2.53 34.36 22.66
C ILE A 390 3.37 33.54 21.71
N VAL A 391 4.41 34.14 21.15
CA VAL A 391 5.44 33.44 20.39
C VAL A 391 6.59 33.17 21.33
N ARG A 392 6.88 31.90 21.64
CA ARG A 392 7.95 31.52 22.56
C ARG A 392 9.01 30.71 21.84
N ILE A 393 10.29 30.98 22.13
CA ILE A 393 11.43 30.24 21.59
C ILE A 393 12.21 29.65 22.78
N GLU A 394 12.46 28.34 22.73
CA GLU A 394 13.11 27.61 23.81
C GLU A 394 14.26 26.76 23.27
N ASP A 395 15.37 26.71 24.01
CA ASP A 395 16.45 25.75 23.76
C ASP A 395 16.06 24.37 24.35
N ARG A 396 16.01 23.35 23.48
CA ARG A 396 15.76 21.95 23.85
C ARG A 396 17.00 21.06 23.66
N GLY A 397 18.17 21.67 23.60
CA GLY A 397 19.46 21.00 23.41
C GLY A 397 19.69 20.58 21.96
N PRO A 398 19.18 19.42 21.47
CA PRO A 398 19.37 19.02 20.09
C PRO A 398 18.47 19.77 19.10
N SER A 399 17.47 20.51 19.58
CA SER A 399 16.51 21.27 18.79
C SER A 399 16.20 22.63 19.39
N VAL A 400 15.77 23.57 18.56
CA VAL A 400 15.15 24.82 18.95
C VAL A 400 13.65 24.68 18.75
N ARG A 401 12.89 24.99 19.81
CA ARG A 401 11.43 24.94 19.82
C ARG A 401 10.86 26.33 19.62
N PHE A 402 9.97 26.46 18.66
CA PHE A 402 9.09 27.60 18.47
C PHE A 402 7.67 27.19 18.86
N SER A 403 7.02 27.92 19.74
CA SER A 403 5.62 27.72 20.03
C SER A 403 4.84 29.01 19.83
N VAL A 404 3.68 28.89 19.18
CA VAL A 404 2.72 29.99 19.01
C VAL A 404 1.45 29.59 19.72
N SER A 405 1.13 30.31 20.79
CA SER A 405 -0.05 30.07 21.65
C SER A 405 -1.05 31.19 21.46
N ASP A 406 -2.32 30.84 21.35
CA ASP A 406 -3.46 31.77 21.31
C ASP A 406 -4.47 31.46 22.43
N GLU A 407 -5.30 32.44 22.79
CA GLU A 407 -6.44 32.33 23.70
C GLU A 407 -7.77 32.28 22.89
N GLY A 408 -7.74 31.70 21.72
CA GLY A 408 -8.85 31.65 20.78
C GLY A 408 -9.86 30.53 21.02
N ILE A 409 -10.62 30.18 19.95
CA ILE A 409 -11.71 29.20 20.01
C ILE A 409 -11.28 27.78 20.31
N GLY A 410 -9.99 27.45 20.13
CA GLY A 410 -9.46 26.08 20.27
C GLY A 410 -9.95 25.11 19.20
N ILE A 411 -9.46 23.85 19.27
CA ILE A 411 -9.69 22.81 18.26
C ILE A 411 -10.16 21.53 18.96
N PRO A 412 -11.31 20.95 18.54
CA PRO A 412 -11.81 19.70 19.11
C PRO A 412 -10.84 18.53 18.92
N PRO A 413 -10.71 17.58 19.87
CA PRO A 413 -9.74 16.49 19.82
C PRO A 413 -9.83 15.62 18.57
N ASN A 414 -11.03 15.34 18.08
CA ASN A 414 -11.28 14.53 16.86
C ASN A 414 -10.86 15.23 15.55
N GLN A 415 -10.51 16.51 15.61
CA GLN A 415 -10.10 17.30 14.45
C GLN A 415 -8.61 17.68 14.47
N GLN A 416 -7.92 17.54 15.62
CA GLN A 416 -6.53 17.99 15.79
C GLN A 416 -5.52 17.29 14.87
N THR A 417 -5.74 16.04 14.52
CA THR A 417 -4.89 15.32 13.56
C THR A 417 -5.12 15.78 12.12
N ARG A 418 -6.36 16.19 11.82
CA ARG A 418 -6.79 16.56 10.47
C ARG A 418 -6.49 18.00 10.08
N VAL A 419 -6.26 18.90 11.04
CA VAL A 419 -5.99 20.33 10.75
C VAL A 419 -4.72 20.55 9.91
N PHE A 420 -3.84 19.56 9.86
CA PHE A 420 -2.66 19.55 9.01
C PHE A 420 -2.88 18.91 7.64
N ASP A 421 -4.06 18.35 7.38
CA ASP A 421 -4.35 17.72 6.09
C ASP A 421 -4.61 18.78 5.03
N LYS A 422 -4.21 18.47 3.80
CA LYS A 422 -4.36 19.36 2.68
C LYS A 422 -5.84 19.66 2.42
N PHE A 423 -6.18 20.93 2.25
CA PHE A 423 -7.54 21.44 2.01
C PHE A 423 -8.50 21.35 3.21
N TYR A 424 -8.06 20.77 4.33
CA TYR A 424 -8.91 20.62 5.49
C TYR A 424 -9.19 21.97 6.17
N ARG A 425 -10.44 22.17 6.56
CA ARG A 425 -10.91 23.33 7.34
C ARG A 425 -11.79 22.84 8.48
N LEU A 426 -11.73 23.56 9.58
CA LEU A 426 -12.68 23.39 10.66
C LEU A 426 -14.08 23.82 10.20
N ASP A 427 -15.12 23.23 10.80
CA ASP A 427 -16.51 23.56 10.52
C ASP A 427 -16.72 25.09 10.57
N PRO A 428 -17.35 25.69 9.54
CA PRO A 428 -17.65 27.12 9.50
C PRO A 428 -18.44 27.61 10.73
N ASP A 429 -19.32 26.77 11.29
CA ASP A 429 -20.09 27.09 12.48
C ASP A 429 -19.18 27.22 13.72
N LEU A 430 -18.12 26.41 13.81
CA LEU A 430 -17.12 26.48 14.87
C LEU A 430 -16.18 27.67 14.71
N THR A 431 -15.91 28.07 13.48
CA THR A 431 -14.96 29.15 13.14
C THR A 431 -15.63 30.52 12.98
N ARG A 432 -16.91 30.64 13.25
CA ARG A 432 -17.69 31.88 13.05
C ARG A 432 -17.52 32.49 11.65
N GLY A 433 -17.40 31.66 10.62
CA GLY A 433 -17.24 32.09 9.23
C GLY A 433 -15.84 32.63 8.87
N VAL A 434 -14.84 32.39 9.68
CA VAL A 434 -13.45 32.78 9.40
C VAL A 434 -12.94 32.04 8.15
N GLY A 435 -12.68 32.79 7.05
CA GLY A 435 -12.26 32.25 5.75
C GLY A 435 -10.82 31.75 5.71
N GLY A 436 -10.44 30.98 4.70
CA GLY A 436 -9.06 30.53 4.44
C GLY A 436 -9.01 29.40 3.44
N THR A 437 -7.82 29.17 2.88
CA THR A 437 -7.56 28.19 1.80
C THR A 437 -7.50 26.74 2.29
N GLY A 438 -7.29 26.50 3.59
CA GLY A 438 -6.98 25.17 4.13
C GLY A 438 -5.59 24.63 3.73
N LEU A 439 -4.71 25.49 3.23
CA LEU A 439 -3.34 25.14 2.84
C LEU A 439 -2.29 25.52 3.87
N GLY A 440 -2.53 26.56 4.70
CA GLY A 440 -1.50 27.15 5.58
C GLY A 440 -0.84 26.14 6.50
N LEU A 441 -1.62 25.37 7.29
CA LEU A 441 -1.07 24.37 8.22
C LEU A 441 -0.46 23.15 7.50
N TYR A 442 -1.01 22.73 6.39
CA TYR A 442 -0.39 21.71 5.52
C TYR A 442 0.99 22.15 5.05
N ILE A 443 1.11 23.39 4.54
CA ILE A 443 2.38 23.99 4.13
C ILE A 443 3.35 24.04 5.32
N CYS A 444 2.91 24.46 6.50
CA CYS A 444 3.74 24.46 7.72
C CYS A 444 4.31 23.07 8.01
N ARG A 445 3.48 22.04 8.02
CA ARG A 445 3.91 20.65 8.28
C ARG A 445 4.93 20.17 7.27
N GLU A 446 4.69 20.39 5.99
CA GLU A 446 5.57 19.93 4.93
C GLU A 446 6.92 20.69 4.89
N LEU A 447 6.90 22.00 5.14
CA LEU A 447 8.13 22.79 5.23
C LEU A 447 8.98 22.40 6.44
N VAL A 448 8.36 22.26 7.63
CA VAL A 448 9.04 21.82 8.84
C VAL A 448 9.63 20.41 8.66
N ARG A 449 8.87 19.48 8.09
CA ARG A 449 9.36 18.13 7.79
C ARG A 449 10.57 18.14 6.86
N ARG A 450 10.54 18.97 5.81
CA ARG A 450 11.67 19.11 4.87
C ARG A 450 12.90 19.81 5.49
N MET A 451 12.70 20.58 6.55
CA MET A 451 13.78 21.13 7.38
C MET A 451 14.23 20.15 8.48
N SER A 452 13.85 18.87 8.39
CA SER A 452 14.18 17.81 9.37
C SER A 452 13.63 18.09 10.78
N GLY A 453 12.54 18.84 10.86
CA GLY A 453 11.85 19.18 12.10
C GLY A 453 10.53 18.44 12.29
N GLY A 454 9.83 18.77 13.37
CA GLY A 454 8.49 18.28 13.69
C GLY A 454 7.55 19.42 14.05
N ILE A 455 6.26 19.27 13.72
CA ILE A 455 5.19 20.16 14.16
C ILE A 455 4.15 19.38 14.95
N SER A 456 3.67 19.95 16.03
CA SER A 456 2.63 19.37 16.89
C SER A 456 1.66 20.43 17.39
N LEU A 457 0.54 20.01 17.97
CA LEU A 457 -0.56 20.86 18.43
C LEU A 457 -1.03 20.39 19.80
N VAL A 458 -1.26 21.36 20.69
CA VAL A 458 -1.97 21.18 21.95
C VAL A 458 -3.12 22.18 21.95
N SER A 459 -4.36 21.71 22.10
CA SER A 459 -5.53 22.60 22.06
C SER A 459 -6.71 22.01 22.81
N SER A 460 -7.55 22.87 23.37
CA SER A 460 -8.84 22.52 23.97
C SER A 460 -9.90 23.52 23.48
N PRO A 461 -11.13 23.09 23.19
CA PRO A 461 -12.20 23.99 22.78
C PRO A 461 -12.47 25.08 23.84
N GLY A 462 -12.39 26.36 23.44
CA GLY A 462 -12.59 27.51 24.28
C GLY A 462 -11.39 27.92 25.14
N GLU A 463 -10.29 27.18 25.12
CA GLU A 463 -9.05 27.48 25.86
C GLU A 463 -7.88 27.89 24.94
N GLY A 464 -8.13 27.97 23.62
CA GLY A 464 -7.12 28.32 22.63
C GLY A 464 -6.30 27.13 22.11
N SER A 465 -5.23 27.46 21.38
CA SER A 465 -4.35 26.49 20.75
C SER A 465 -2.87 26.87 20.95
N THR A 466 -2.01 25.86 20.98
CA THR A 466 -0.55 26.02 20.96
C THR A 466 0.02 25.15 19.85
N PHE A 467 0.53 25.78 18.80
CA PHE A 467 1.28 25.11 17.75
C PHE A 467 2.76 25.11 18.11
N ILE A 468 3.39 23.94 18.03
CA ILE A 468 4.77 23.70 18.45
C ILE A 468 5.57 23.21 17.25
N VAL A 469 6.66 23.89 16.93
CA VAL A 469 7.60 23.55 15.87
C VAL A 469 8.98 23.30 16.47
N ASP A 470 9.50 22.09 16.31
CA ASP A 470 10.85 21.70 16.72
C ASP A 470 11.74 21.61 15.48
N LEU A 471 12.84 22.36 15.42
CA LEU A 471 13.83 22.33 14.35
C LEU A 471 15.23 22.00 14.91
N PRO A 472 16.10 21.32 14.15
CA PRO A 472 17.44 20.97 14.60
C PRO A 472 18.26 22.18 15.00
N ALA A 473 18.91 22.17 16.17
CA ALA A 473 19.91 23.16 16.53
C ALA A 473 21.13 23.04 15.60
N ALA A 474 21.69 24.16 15.15
CA ALA A 474 22.89 24.12 14.35
C ALA A 474 24.08 23.69 15.21
N SER A 475 24.89 22.76 14.72
CA SER A 475 26.14 22.41 15.39
C SER A 475 27.07 23.64 15.41
N ARG A 476 27.84 23.84 16.49
CA ARG A 476 28.79 24.95 16.61
C ARG A 476 29.83 25.02 15.47
N SER A 477 29.95 23.95 14.65
CA SER A 477 30.82 23.88 13.49
C SER A 477 30.19 24.46 12.20
N ASP A 478 28.88 24.60 12.12
CA ASP A 478 28.17 25.01 10.88
C ASP A 478 28.02 26.52 10.74
N ALA A 479 28.37 27.29 11.76
CA ALA A 479 28.27 28.76 11.75
C ALA A 479 29.23 29.45 10.74
N SER A 480 30.08 28.70 10.05
CA SER A 480 31.06 29.25 9.06
C SER A 480 31.08 28.51 7.71
N SER A 481 30.13 27.62 7.41
CA SER A 481 30.17 26.74 6.23
C SER A 481 29.11 27.11 5.16
N ARG A 482 29.47 26.90 3.90
CA ARG A 482 28.65 27.12 2.68
C ARG A 482 27.31 26.36 2.75
N PRO A 483 26.25 26.80 2.04
CA PRO A 483 24.94 26.17 2.08
C PRO A 483 24.98 24.70 1.67
N HIS A 484 24.43 23.83 2.52
CA HIS A 484 24.23 22.41 2.23
C HIS A 484 22.87 22.20 1.54
N GLU A 485 22.88 21.68 0.32
CA GLU A 485 21.66 21.13 -0.32
C GLU A 485 21.30 19.79 0.31
N ILE A 486 20.19 19.73 1.04
CA ILE A 486 19.62 18.47 1.52
C ILE A 486 18.82 17.84 0.38
N ARG A 487 19.40 16.81 -0.26
CA ARG A 487 18.64 15.93 -1.15
C ARG A 487 17.71 15.05 -0.30
N ALA A 488 16.41 15.12 -0.57
CA ALA A 488 15.44 14.21 0.02
C ALA A 488 15.83 12.76 -0.33
N SER A 489 16.25 11.99 0.67
CA SER A 489 16.42 10.54 0.54
C SER A 489 15.05 9.92 0.30
N ALA A 490 14.93 9.16 -0.79
CA ALA A 490 13.76 8.37 -1.10
C ALA A 490 13.51 7.36 0.03
N PHE A 491 12.44 7.56 0.79
CA PHE A 491 11.92 6.53 1.68
C PHE A 491 11.06 5.55 0.86
N PRO A 492 11.11 4.23 1.15
CA PRO A 492 10.24 3.26 0.52
C PRO A 492 8.79 3.54 0.92
N GLN A 493 7.90 3.48 -0.05
CA GLN A 493 6.46 3.53 0.16
C GLN A 493 6.03 2.31 0.98
N PRO A 494 5.10 2.43 1.93
CA PRO A 494 4.48 1.27 2.56
C PRO A 494 3.62 0.54 1.54
N LEU A 495 3.75 -0.80 1.57
CA LEU A 495 2.98 -1.78 0.81
C LEU A 495 1.50 -1.73 1.14
#